data_c0980817799fc7f9cdd0a6cc03413c03
#
_entry.id   c0980817799fc7f9cdd0a6cc03413c03
#
_cell.length_a   1.000
_cell.length_b   1.000
_cell.length_c   1.000
_cell.angle_alpha   90.00
_cell.angle_beta   90.00
_cell.angle_gamma   90.00
#
_symmetry.space_group_name_H-M   'P 1'
#
loop_
_entity.id
_entity.type
_entity.pdbx_description
1 polymer ?
#
loop_
_entity_poly.entity_id
_entity_poly.type
_entity_poly.pdbx_seq_one_letter_code
_entity_poly.pdbx_strand_id
1 'polypeptide(L)'
;MSALTISKEDEKRVKGMGFLNNRGTDLFSARVLTVNGKVTAAQHHCMADAAEKFGNGNLLYTTRLSVEIQGIPYDKIEEFQAFIAKEGLVTGGTGAKVRPVVSCKGTTCQYGLLDSYALSEEIYRRFYEGFQDVALPHKFKIAVGGCPNNCVKPNLNDVGIIGQRIPKVTVNSAKAAKNAQLKQHVQMVLPKL
;
A
#
# COMPACT_ATOMS: atom_id res chain seq x y z
N MET A 1 -16.07 23.22 -18.93
CA MET A 1 -15.61 22.67 -17.64
C MET A 1 -16.50 23.30 -16.58
N SER A 2 -17.38 22.55 -15.94
CA SER A 2 -18.14 23.08 -14.81
C SER A 2 -17.13 23.43 -13.69
N ALA A 3 -17.25 24.61 -13.12
CA ALA A 3 -16.44 24.97 -11.95
C ALA A 3 -16.88 24.06 -10.79
N LEU A 4 -15.91 23.49 -10.08
CA LEU A 4 -16.17 22.79 -8.84
C LEU A 4 -16.95 23.72 -7.91
N THR A 5 -18.16 23.31 -7.52
CA THR A 5 -18.99 24.03 -6.54
C THR A 5 -18.45 23.89 -5.11
N ILE A 6 -17.41 23.06 -4.93
CA ILE A 6 -16.81 22.70 -3.63
C ILE A 6 -15.65 23.67 -3.32
N SER A 7 -15.57 24.10 -2.06
CA SER A 7 -14.47 24.96 -1.61
C SER A 7 -13.12 24.22 -1.66
N LYS A 8 -12.02 24.96 -1.87
CA LYS A 8 -10.66 24.37 -1.82
C LYS A 8 -10.33 23.77 -0.45
N GLU A 9 -10.94 24.25 0.60
CA GLU A 9 -10.78 23.74 1.95
C GLU A 9 -11.44 22.37 2.10
N ASP A 10 -12.67 22.24 1.58
CA ASP A 10 -13.39 20.97 1.56
C ASP A 10 -12.70 19.94 0.68
N GLU A 11 -12.22 20.33 -0.50
CA GLU A 11 -11.43 19.44 -1.35
C GLU A 11 -10.19 18.93 -0.62
N LYS A 12 -9.49 19.79 0.11
CA LYS A 12 -8.33 19.40 0.92
C LYS A 12 -8.72 18.48 2.06
N ARG A 13 -9.85 18.73 2.72
CA ARG A 13 -10.39 17.90 3.79
C ARG A 13 -10.71 16.50 3.31
N VAL A 14 -11.52 16.36 2.27
CA VAL A 14 -11.91 15.03 1.74
C VAL A 14 -10.73 14.29 1.11
N LYS A 15 -9.77 15.02 0.55
CA LYS A 15 -8.49 14.43 0.11
C LYS A 15 -7.73 13.81 1.29
N GLY A 16 -7.74 14.42 2.46
CA GLY A 16 -7.18 13.83 3.68
C GLY A 16 -7.86 12.53 4.11
N MET A 17 -9.14 12.37 3.77
CA MET A 17 -9.97 11.20 4.06
C MET A 17 -9.86 10.08 3.00
N GLY A 18 -9.11 10.27 1.93
CA GLY A 18 -8.94 9.26 0.89
C GLY A 18 -9.75 9.51 -0.38
N PHE A 19 -10.38 10.66 -0.53
CA PHE A 19 -11.16 11.03 -1.72
C PHE A 19 -10.37 11.97 -2.62
N LEU A 20 -10.19 11.57 -3.87
CA LEU A 20 -9.46 12.35 -4.87
C LEU A 20 -10.44 12.88 -5.92
N ASN A 21 -10.40 14.19 -6.16
CA ASN A 21 -11.24 14.78 -7.19
C ASN A 21 -10.93 14.19 -8.58
N ASN A 22 -11.96 13.87 -9.33
CA ASN A 22 -11.86 13.39 -10.71
C ASN A 22 -11.76 14.59 -11.64
N ARG A 23 -10.70 14.63 -12.44
CA ARG A 23 -10.35 15.76 -13.28
C ARG A 23 -11.53 16.26 -14.11
N GLY A 24 -11.87 17.54 -13.94
CA GLY A 24 -12.90 18.24 -14.71
C GLY A 24 -14.33 17.91 -14.30
N THR A 25 -14.53 17.32 -13.12
CA THR A 25 -15.85 16.98 -12.57
C THR A 25 -15.92 17.37 -11.10
N ASP A 26 -17.12 17.31 -10.52
CA ASP A 26 -17.41 17.43 -9.08
C ASP A 26 -17.45 16.05 -8.40
N LEU A 27 -17.00 15.01 -9.12
CA LEU A 27 -16.97 13.64 -8.60
C LEU A 27 -15.61 13.30 -7.99
N PHE A 28 -15.61 12.29 -7.12
CA PHE A 28 -14.44 11.84 -6.40
C PHE A 28 -14.17 10.36 -6.61
N SER A 29 -12.91 9.98 -6.49
CA SER A 29 -12.47 8.59 -6.36
C SER A 29 -12.16 8.31 -4.91
N ALA A 30 -12.88 7.37 -4.30
CA ALA A 30 -12.60 6.89 -2.95
C ALA A 30 -11.49 5.84 -2.99
N ARG A 31 -10.46 6.03 -2.19
CA ARG A 31 -9.40 5.03 -2.01
C ARG A 31 -9.71 4.17 -0.80
N VAL A 32 -10.22 2.96 -1.02
CA VAL A 32 -10.47 1.96 0.00
C VAL A 32 -9.17 1.23 0.32
N LEU A 33 -8.84 1.13 1.60
CA LEU A 33 -7.61 0.50 2.06
C LEU A 33 -7.77 -1.01 2.18
N THR A 34 -6.74 -1.71 1.77
CA THR A 34 -6.57 -3.14 2.03
C THR A 34 -5.28 -3.35 2.83
N VAL A 35 -5.26 -4.32 3.72
CA VAL A 35 -4.02 -4.69 4.40
C VAL A 35 -3.29 -5.71 3.54
N ASN A 36 -2.14 -5.31 2.99
CA ASN A 36 -1.31 -6.15 2.10
C ASN A 36 -2.02 -6.62 0.82
N GLY A 37 -3.02 -5.90 0.34
CA GLY A 37 -3.82 -6.32 -0.81
C GLY A 37 -4.77 -7.50 -0.54
N LYS A 38 -4.91 -7.91 0.72
CA LYS A 38 -5.86 -8.96 1.12
C LYS A 38 -7.21 -8.33 1.43
N VAL A 39 -8.25 -8.95 0.92
CA VAL A 39 -9.63 -8.66 1.25
C VAL A 39 -10.40 -9.98 1.36
N THR A 40 -11.39 -10.03 2.23
CA THR A 40 -12.31 -11.17 2.29
C THR A 40 -13.29 -11.13 1.12
N ALA A 41 -13.96 -12.25 0.84
CA ALA A 41 -15.01 -12.27 -0.17
C ALA A 41 -16.15 -11.29 0.17
N ALA A 42 -16.55 -11.20 1.45
CA ALA A 42 -17.56 -10.26 1.91
C ALA A 42 -17.13 -8.79 1.68
N GLN A 43 -15.90 -8.44 2.02
CA GLN A 43 -15.34 -7.11 1.74
C GLN A 43 -15.32 -6.81 0.25
N HIS A 44 -14.98 -7.79 -0.59
CA HIS A 44 -14.96 -7.60 -2.04
C HIS A 44 -16.36 -7.37 -2.59
N HIS A 45 -17.35 -8.14 -2.14
CA HIS A 45 -18.77 -7.92 -2.50
C HIS A 45 -19.24 -6.53 -2.05
N CYS A 46 -18.95 -6.14 -0.82
CA CYS A 46 -19.29 -4.81 -0.31
C CYS A 46 -18.68 -3.68 -1.16
N MET A 47 -17.44 -3.82 -1.63
CA MET A 47 -16.83 -2.84 -2.54
C MET A 47 -17.52 -2.81 -3.91
N ALA A 48 -17.94 -3.97 -4.43
CA ALA A 48 -18.69 -4.04 -5.70
C ALA A 48 -20.04 -3.34 -5.56
N ASP A 49 -20.81 -3.66 -4.53
CA ASP A 49 -22.09 -3.02 -4.24
C ASP A 49 -21.94 -1.50 -4.04
N ALA A 50 -20.87 -1.09 -3.35
CA ALA A 50 -20.57 0.33 -3.15
C ALA A 50 -20.24 1.04 -4.48
N ALA A 51 -19.53 0.37 -5.39
CA ALA A 51 -19.21 0.92 -6.70
C ALA A 51 -20.47 1.10 -7.57
N GLU A 52 -21.40 0.15 -7.51
CA GLU A 52 -22.68 0.24 -8.22
C GLU A 52 -23.59 1.31 -7.60
N LYS A 53 -23.66 1.37 -6.27
CA LYS A 53 -24.57 2.27 -5.56
C LYS A 53 -24.13 3.74 -5.59
N PHE A 54 -22.85 4.01 -5.41
CA PHE A 54 -22.32 5.36 -5.19
C PHE A 54 -21.41 5.88 -6.29
N GLY A 55 -20.83 4.97 -7.08
CA GLY A 55 -19.83 5.28 -8.10
C GLY A 55 -20.31 5.00 -9.52
N ASN A 56 -19.34 4.70 -10.38
CA ASN A 56 -19.59 4.37 -11.78
C ASN A 56 -19.61 2.87 -12.09
N GLY A 57 -19.72 2.01 -11.07
CA GLY A 57 -19.75 0.55 -11.19
C GLY A 57 -18.37 -0.10 -11.39
N ASN A 58 -17.27 0.66 -11.34
CA ASN A 58 -15.95 0.12 -11.56
C ASN A 58 -15.08 0.12 -10.30
N LEU A 59 -14.30 -0.96 -10.14
CA LEU A 59 -13.25 -1.10 -9.14
C LEU A 59 -11.89 -0.99 -9.82
N LEU A 60 -11.05 -0.06 -9.37
CA LEU A 60 -9.69 0.13 -9.87
C LEU A 60 -8.67 -0.30 -8.84
N TYR A 61 -7.89 -1.35 -9.13
CA TYR A 61 -6.81 -1.81 -8.26
C TYR A 61 -5.55 -0.99 -8.48
N THR A 62 -5.06 -0.37 -7.41
CA THR A 62 -3.87 0.50 -7.49
C THR A 62 -2.58 -0.29 -7.25
N THR A 63 -1.45 0.25 -7.69
CA THR A 63 -0.12 -0.33 -7.44
C THR A 63 0.27 -0.33 -5.96
N ARG A 64 -0.45 0.40 -5.10
CA ARG A 64 -0.26 0.39 -3.64
C ARG A 64 -1.23 -0.54 -2.92
N LEU A 65 -1.80 -1.48 -3.64
CA LEU A 65 -2.70 -2.50 -3.10
C LEU A 65 -3.97 -1.92 -2.43
N SER A 66 -4.37 -0.71 -2.78
CA SER A 66 -5.68 -0.16 -2.44
C SER A 66 -6.63 -0.28 -3.62
N VAL A 67 -7.93 -0.21 -3.36
CA VAL A 67 -8.97 -0.20 -4.39
C VAL A 67 -9.55 1.20 -4.51
N GLU A 68 -9.65 1.73 -5.73
CA GLU A 68 -10.33 3.00 -5.98
C GLU A 68 -11.71 2.75 -6.59
N ILE A 69 -12.72 3.39 -6.02
CA ILE A 69 -14.09 3.45 -6.51
C ILE A 69 -14.31 4.86 -7.03
N GLN A 70 -14.56 4.98 -8.32
CA GLN A 70 -14.63 6.27 -9.02
C GLN A 70 -16.06 6.76 -9.18
N GLY A 71 -16.20 8.08 -9.35
CA GLY A 71 -17.48 8.69 -9.72
C GLY A 71 -18.42 9.00 -8.55
N ILE A 72 -17.91 9.09 -7.32
CA ILE A 72 -18.69 9.36 -6.11
C ILE A 72 -18.99 10.86 -6.01
N PRO A 73 -20.27 11.29 -5.92
CA PRO A 73 -20.63 12.68 -5.66
C PRO A 73 -20.17 13.12 -4.26
N TYR A 74 -19.85 14.40 -4.11
CA TYR A 74 -19.38 14.98 -2.86
C TYR A 74 -20.37 14.76 -1.69
N ASP A 75 -21.65 14.96 -1.91
CA ASP A 75 -22.73 14.79 -0.92
C ASP A 75 -22.94 13.33 -0.50
N LYS A 76 -22.37 12.38 -1.23
CA LYS A 76 -22.47 10.94 -0.94
C LYS A 76 -21.25 10.36 -0.20
N ILE A 77 -20.23 11.16 0.07
CA ILE A 77 -18.98 10.70 0.69
C ILE A 77 -19.23 10.05 2.06
N GLU A 78 -20.01 10.69 2.92
CA GLU A 78 -20.28 10.18 4.27
C GLU A 78 -21.14 8.90 4.23
N GLU A 79 -22.16 8.86 3.36
CA GLU A 79 -22.99 7.66 3.16
C GLU A 79 -22.15 6.48 2.63
N PHE A 80 -21.23 6.76 1.70
CA PHE A 80 -20.29 5.78 1.17
C PHE A 80 -19.39 5.22 2.28
N GLN A 81 -18.80 6.08 3.11
CA GLN A 81 -17.94 5.64 4.22
C GLN A 81 -18.71 4.78 5.23
N ALA A 82 -19.92 5.18 5.59
CA ALA A 82 -20.78 4.40 6.47
C ALA A 82 -21.17 3.05 5.87
N PHE A 83 -21.32 2.99 4.54
CA PHE A 83 -21.65 1.75 3.85
C PHE A 83 -20.51 0.73 3.91
N ILE A 84 -19.29 1.14 3.54
CA ILE A 84 -18.14 0.21 3.52
C ILE A 84 -17.64 -0.16 4.92
N ALA A 85 -17.88 0.72 5.92
CA ALA A 85 -17.53 0.46 7.31
C ALA A 85 -18.25 -0.75 7.91
N LYS A 86 -19.39 -1.17 7.35
CA LYS A 86 -20.11 -2.39 7.78
C LYS A 86 -19.26 -3.66 7.67
N GLU A 87 -18.36 -3.71 6.70
CA GLU A 87 -17.41 -4.79 6.50
C GLU A 87 -15.99 -4.45 7.03
N GLY A 88 -15.88 -3.44 7.89
CA GLY A 88 -14.61 -2.99 8.46
C GLY A 88 -13.66 -2.33 7.46
N LEU A 89 -14.17 -1.91 6.29
CA LEU A 89 -13.37 -1.20 5.30
C LEU A 89 -13.31 0.30 5.63
N VAL A 90 -12.16 0.90 5.33
CA VAL A 90 -11.90 2.33 5.56
C VAL A 90 -11.30 2.99 4.33
N THR A 91 -11.50 4.29 4.18
CA THR A 91 -10.84 5.09 3.15
C THR A 91 -9.60 5.80 3.70
N GLY A 92 -8.62 6.08 2.85
CA GLY A 92 -7.41 6.77 3.29
C GLY A 92 -6.25 6.69 2.29
N GLY A 93 -5.03 6.70 2.82
CA GLY A 93 -3.82 6.52 2.03
C GLY A 93 -3.46 7.68 1.11
N THR A 94 -3.91 8.89 1.40
CA THR A 94 -3.70 10.12 0.62
C THR A 94 -3.02 11.21 1.45
N GLY A 95 -2.60 12.30 0.83
CA GLY A 95 -1.99 13.43 1.53
C GLY A 95 -0.49 13.27 1.84
N ALA A 96 0.08 14.22 2.57
CA ALA A 96 1.48 14.25 3.00
C ALA A 96 1.62 13.53 4.36
N LYS A 97 1.46 12.22 4.33
CA LYS A 97 1.45 11.34 5.51
C LYS A 97 2.18 10.03 5.17
N VAL A 98 2.36 9.18 6.16
CA VAL A 98 2.75 7.78 5.93
C VAL A 98 1.68 7.13 5.05
N ARG A 99 2.10 6.40 4.04
CA ARG A 99 1.21 5.70 3.11
C ARG A 99 0.99 4.26 3.56
N PRO A 100 -0.14 3.63 3.19
CA PRO A 100 -0.35 2.21 3.43
C PRO A 100 0.85 1.39 2.97
N VAL A 101 1.26 0.43 3.77
CA VAL A 101 2.42 -0.43 3.50
C VAL A 101 2.09 -1.35 2.33
N VAL A 102 3.03 -1.49 1.41
CA VAL A 102 2.92 -2.45 0.31
C VAL A 102 3.73 -3.70 0.64
N SER A 103 3.14 -4.87 0.45
CA SER A 103 3.89 -6.12 0.55
C SER A 103 3.60 -7.05 -0.63
N CYS A 104 4.55 -7.92 -0.94
CA CYS A 104 4.28 -9.03 -1.83
C CYS A 104 3.66 -10.21 -1.05
N LYS A 105 3.14 -11.20 -1.77
CA LYS A 105 2.62 -12.45 -1.19
C LYS A 105 3.71 -13.40 -0.64
N GLY A 106 4.87 -12.88 -0.24
CA GLY A 106 6.06 -13.67 0.09
C GLY A 106 5.82 -14.77 1.11
N THR A 107 4.93 -14.55 2.09
CA THR A 107 4.51 -15.56 3.08
C THR A 107 3.99 -16.86 2.44
N THR A 108 3.24 -16.76 1.33
CA THR A 108 2.67 -17.91 0.61
C THR A 108 3.40 -18.25 -0.69
N CYS A 109 4.51 -17.56 -0.97
CA CYS A 109 5.28 -17.73 -2.19
C CYS A 109 6.38 -18.76 -2.01
N GLN A 110 6.55 -19.67 -2.99
CA GLN A 110 7.65 -20.66 -2.98
C GLN A 110 9.06 -20.03 -2.88
N TYR A 111 9.22 -18.77 -3.27
CA TYR A 111 10.48 -18.02 -3.20
C TYR A 111 10.58 -17.14 -1.95
N GLY A 112 9.56 -17.13 -1.09
CA GLY A 112 9.53 -16.32 0.13
C GLY A 112 10.64 -16.72 1.11
N LEU A 113 11.39 -15.74 1.61
CA LEU A 113 12.48 -15.93 2.57
C LEU A 113 12.14 -15.34 3.95
N LEU A 114 11.03 -14.62 4.05
CA LEU A 114 10.50 -14.05 5.28
C LEU A 114 8.97 -14.04 5.23
N ASP A 115 8.33 -13.94 6.38
CA ASP A 115 6.90 -13.69 6.48
C ASP A 115 6.61 -12.21 6.18
N SER A 116 6.38 -11.93 4.90
CA SER A 116 6.14 -10.57 4.42
C SER A 116 4.79 -10.02 4.89
N TYR A 117 3.80 -10.87 5.12
CA TYR A 117 2.50 -10.44 5.64
C TYR A 117 2.59 -10.02 7.10
N ALA A 118 3.10 -10.88 7.97
CA ALA A 118 3.23 -10.54 9.39
C ALA A 118 4.07 -9.27 9.59
N LEU A 119 5.21 -9.18 8.89
CA LEU A 119 6.07 -8.00 9.00
C LEU A 119 5.38 -6.71 8.48
N SER A 120 4.70 -6.77 7.35
CA SER A 120 4.03 -5.59 6.80
C SER A 120 2.78 -5.20 7.59
N GLU A 121 2.06 -6.14 8.20
CA GLU A 121 0.95 -5.87 9.10
C GLU A 121 1.42 -5.17 10.38
N GLU A 122 2.55 -5.61 10.94
CA GLU A 122 3.15 -4.96 12.11
C GLU A 122 3.62 -3.53 11.79
N ILE A 123 4.26 -3.34 10.61
CA ILE A 123 4.66 -2.01 10.14
C ILE A 123 3.43 -1.14 9.87
N TYR A 124 2.38 -1.70 9.27
CA TYR A 124 1.13 -0.98 9.02
C TYR A 124 0.51 -0.48 10.31
N ARG A 125 0.37 -1.34 11.31
CA ARG A 125 -0.18 -1.00 12.62
C ARG A 125 0.63 0.08 13.33
N ARG A 126 1.95 -0.05 13.35
CA ARG A 126 2.83 0.91 14.06
C ARG A 126 2.98 2.24 13.34
N PHE A 127 3.14 2.23 12.03
CA PHE A 127 3.54 3.42 11.28
C PHE A 127 2.41 4.02 10.45
N TYR A 128 1.56 3.22 9.85
CA TYR A 128 0.42 3.79 9.12
C TYR A 128 -0.68 4.23 10.08
N GLU A 129 -1.16 3.34 10.93
CA GLU A 129 -2.20 3.66 11.93
C GLU A 129 -1.67 4.56 13.04
N GLY A 130 -0.49 4.27 13.57
CA GLY A 130 0.10 5.04 14.67
C GLY A 130 0.52 6.48 14.30
N PHE A 131 0.64 6.81 13.01
CA PHE A 131 1.02 8.14 12.53
C PHE A 131 -0.05 8.77 11.62
N GLN A 132 -1.31 8.34 11.73
CA GLN A 132 -2.39 8.87 10.88
C GLN A 132 -2.58 10.38 11.00
N ASP A 133 -2.38 10.95 12.19
CA ASP A 133 -2.57 12.37 12.47
C ASP A 133 -1.31 13.20 12.27
N VAL A 134 -0.19 12.57 11.95
CA VAL A 134 1.09 13.26 11.75
C VAL A 134 1.20 13.75 10.32
N ALA A 135 1.24 15.07 10.17
CA ALA A 135 1.55 15.70 8.89
C ALA A 135 3.07 15.66 8.65
N LEU A 136 3.47 15.14 7.51
CA LEU A 136 4.87 15.09 7.07
C LEU A 136 5.12 16.17 6.01
N PRO A 137 6.38 16.59 5.78
CA PRO A 137 6.71 17.49 4.67
C PRO A 137 6.32 16.89 3.30
N HIS A 138 6.38 15.58 3.16
CA HIS A 138 6.00 14.84 1.97
C HIS A 138 5.44 13.45 2.33
N LYS A 139 4.80 12.77 1.38
CA LYS A 139 4.35 11.38 1.53
C LYS A 139 5.52 10.45 1.83
N PHE A 140 5.36 9.55 2.79
CA PHE A 140 6.35 8.55 3.18
C PHE A 140 5.84 7.15 2.84
N LYS A 141 6.63 6.35 2.16
CA LYS A 141 6.24 5.05 1.62
C LYS A 141 7.13 3.95 2.17
N ILE A 142 6.50 2.85 2.56
CA ILE A 142 7.17 1.64 3.04
C ILE A 142 6.72 0.46 2.18
N ALA A 143 7.65 -0.44 1.84
CA ALA A 143 7.33 -1.67 1.13
C ALA A 143 8.16 -2.85 1.62
N VAL A 144 7.54 -4.04 1.62
CA VAL A 144 8.13 -5.30 2.09
C VAL A 144 8.12 -6.33 0.95
N GLY A 145 9.30 -6.72 0.49
CA GLY A 145 9.52 -7.78 -0.48
C GLY A 145 10.03 -9.06 0.19
N GLY A 146 9.41 -10.20 -0.08
CA GLY A 146 9.74 -11.47 0.55
C GLY A 146 11.06 -12.10 0.07
N CYS A 147 11.62 -11.65 -1.06
CA CYS A 147 12.86 -12.21 -1.63
C CYS A 147 13.50 -11.25 -2.66
N PRO A 148 14.71 -11.55 -3.17
CA PRO A 148 15.41 -10.74 -4.18
C PRO A 148 14.71 -10.56 -5.52
N ASN A 149 13.65 -11.33 -5.84
CA ASN A 149 12.86 -11.15 -7.07
C ASN A 149 12.17 -9.78 -7.15
N ASN A 150 12.08 -9.06 -6.03
CA ASN A 150 11.70 -7.64 -6.01
C ASN A 150 10.35 -7.32 -6.66
N CYS A 151 9.35 -8.21 -6.55
CA CYS A 151 8.06 -8.11 -7.24
C CYS A 151 7.29 -6.81 -6.94
N VAL A 152 7.37 -6.29 -5.71
CA VAL A 152 6.72 -5.03 -5.28
C VAL A 152 7.69 -3.84 -5.27
N LYS A 153 8.89 -4.04 -5.80
CA LYS A 153 9.93 -3.00 -5.93
C LYS A 153 10.15 -2.18 -4.66
N PRO A 154 10.51 -2.82 -3.53
CA PRO A 154 10.72 -2.11 -2.26
C PRO A 154 11.75 -0.99 -2.38
N ASN A 155 12.77 -1.15 -3.21
CA ASN A 155 13.82 -0.18 -3.48
C ASN A 155 13.35 1.14 -4.10
N LEU A 156 12.10 1.24 -4.56
CA LEU A 156 11.47 2.47 -5.05
C LEU A 156 10.65 3.21 -3.98
N ASN A 157 10.72 2.76 -2.74
CA ASN A 157 10.04 3.36 -1.59
C ASN A 157 11.06 4.06 -0.68
N ASP A 158 10.58 4.91 0.24
CA ASP A 158 11.45 5.61 1.19
C ASP A 158 12.10 4.61 2.16
N VAL A 159 11.35 3.55 2.53
CA VAL A 159 11.89 2.37 3.24
C VAL A 159 11.50 1.12 2.46
N GLY A 160 12.50 0.34 2.07
CA GLY A 160 12.33 -0.93 1.39
C GLY A 160 12.98 -2.08 2.15
N ILE A 161 12.20 -3.12 2.46
CA ILE A 161 12.70 -4.35 3.10
C ILE A 161 12.65 -5.46 2.06
N ILE A 162 13.76 -6.19 1.90
CA ILE A 162 13.88 -7.29 0.95
C ILE A 162 14.47 -8.49 1.66
N GLY A 163 13.75 -9.61 1.66
CA GLY A 163 14.24 -10.88 2.17
C GLY A 163 15.47 -11.35 1.39
N GLN A 164 16.51 -11.74 2.10
CA GLN A 164 17.78 -12.18 1.54
C GLN A 164 18.15 -13.57 2.03
N ARG A 165 18.92 -14.31 1.23
CA ARG A 165 19.57 -15.54 1.65
C ARG A 165 20.94 -15.22 2.25
N ILE A 166 21.28 -15.89 3.35
CA ILE A 166 22.65 -15.84 3.88
C ILE A 166 23.52 -16.74 2.98
N PRO A 167 24.55 -16.20 2.31
CA PRO A 167 25.42 -17.01 1.49
C PRO A 167 26.20 -17.99 2.38
N LYS A 168 26.19 -19.29 2.02
CA LYS A 168 27.02 -20.30 2.65
C LYS A 168 28.25 -20.54 1.76
N VAL A 169 29.41 -20.14 2.23
CA VAL A 169 30.68 -20.38 1.54
C VAL A 169 31.23 -21.75 1.95
N THR A 170 31.36 -22.67 0.99
CA THR A 170 32.01 -23.98 1.19
C THR A 170 33.43 -23.87 0.62
N VAL A 171 34.41 -23.70 1.47
CA VAL A 171 35.81 -23.47 1.09
C VAL A 171 36.38 -24.56 0.17
N ASN A 172 35.93 -25.81 0.37
CA ASN A 172 36.42 -26.96 -0.41
C ASN A 172 35.87 -27.06 -1.85
N SER A 173 34.87 -26.25 -2.21
CA SER A 173 34.29 -26.22 -3.56
C SER A 173 34.64 -24.96 -4.34
N ALA A 174 35.34 -24.03 -3.74
CA ALA A 174 35.83 -22.81 -4.35
C ALA A 174 37.07 -23.15 -5.22
N LYS A 175 36.86 -23.65 -6.40
CA LYS A 175 37.87 -23.49 -7.46
C LYS A 175 38.05 -21.95 -7.56
N ALA A 176 39.28 -21.51 -7.26
CA ALA A 176 39.62 -20.10 -7.15
C ALA A 176 38.99 -19.26 -8.28
N ALA A 177 37.92 -18.58 -7.97
CA ALA A 177 37.41 -17.55 -8.86
C ALA A 177 38.42 -16.41 -8.82
N LYS A 178 39.15 -16.24 -9.93
CA LYS A 178 40.19 -15.23 -10.11
C LYS A 178 39.69 -13.77 -10.07
N ASN A 179 38.44 -13.53 -9.69
CA ASN A 179 37.85 -12.19 -9.64
C ASN A 179 37.48 -11.79 -8.21
N ALA A 180 38.33 -10.95 -7.62
CA ALA A 180 38.23 -10.39 -6.28
C ALA A 180 37.05 -9.39 -6.07
N GLN A 181 36.11 -9.28 -6.98
CA GLN A 181 34.99 -8.33 -6.88
C GLN A 181 33.80 -8.80 -6.01
N LEU A 182 33.81 -10.02 -5.53
CA LEU A 182 32.73 -10.56 -4.66
C LEU A 182 32.87 -10.18 -3.19
N LYS A 183 33.94 -9.45 -2.81
CA LYS A 183 34.20 -9.10 -1.40
C LYS A 183 33.47 -7.83 -0.90
N GLN A 184 32.77 -7.10 -1.75
CA GLN A 184 32.23 -5.78 -1.36
C GLN A 184 30.71 -5.69 -1.20
N HIS A 185 29.95 -6.78 -1.35
CA HIS A 185 28.47 -6.71 -1.28
C HIS A 185 27.84 -7.59 -0.21
N VAL A 186 28.53 -7.84 0.90
CA VAL A 186 27.92 -8.47 2.08
C VAL A 186 27.89 -7.44 3.19
N GLN A 187 26.91 -6.59 3.18
CA GLN A 187 26.63 -5.75 4.36
C GLN A 187 25.13 -5.44 4.44
N MET A 188 24.49 -6.13 5.25
CA MET A 188 23.52 -5.84 6.31
C MET A 188 22.81 -7.14 6.70
N VAL A 189 23.37 -7.82 7.67
CA VAL A 189 22.65 -8.85 8.42
C VAL A 189 21.94 -8.10 9.54
N LEU A 190 20.62 -8.03 9.44
CA LEU A 190 19.81 -7.64 10.59
C LEU A 190 19.89 -8.78 11.62
N PRO A 191 20.17 -8.46 12.90
CA PRO A 191 20.16 -9.49 13.95
C PRO A 191 18.77 -10.12 14.06
N LYS A 192 18.73 -11.41 14.36
CA LYS A 192 17.48 -12.11 14.68
C LYS A 192 16.84 -11.38 15.87
N LEU A 193 15.60 -10.92 15.65
CA LEU A 193 14.66 -10.61 16.72
C LEU A 193 14.07 -11.91 17.25
#